data_212ab6f19eca6cef05806cc387ebd4cb
#
_entry.id   212ab6f19eca6cef05806cc387ebd4cb
#
_cell.length_a   1.000
_cell.length_b   1.000
_cell.length_c   1.000
_cell.angle_alpha   90.00
_cell.angle_beta   90.00
_cell.angle_gamma   90.00
#
_symmetry.space_group_name_H-M   'P 1'
#
loop_
_entity.id
_entity.type
_entity.pdbx_description
1 polymer ?
#
loop_
_entity_poly.entity_id
_entity_poly.type
_entity_poly.pdbx_seq_one_letter_code
_entity_poly.pdbx_strand_id
1 'polypeptide(L)'
;GWGSNEKYPHALGEPATSINRWYLKLKSELLPYTYSFAKEAVTGMPLIRAMFLEYPNAYTLGTATQYQFMYGTDFLVAPIYKATKADAEGNDIRDGIYLPEGEWIDYFTGEKYQGNCVLNNFAAPLWKLPVFVKNGAIIPMTNPNNNVAEINKGLRIYEIYPYKHMMTVEYDDDGISEAYKEGKGTTTFIESNVDSKNNVK
;
A
#
# COMPACT_ATOMS: atom_id res chain seq x y z
N GLY A 1 -16.43 2.06 -14.87
CA GLY A 1 -16.16 2.62 -16.17
C GLY A 1 -17.42 2.73 -17.00
N TRP A 2 -17.41 3.64 -17.93
CA TRP A 2 -18.46 3.80 -18.90
C TRP A 2 -18.27 2.74 -19.99
N GLY A 3 -19.15 1.76 -20.06
CA GLY A 3 -19.10 0.71 -21.07
C GLY A 3 -20.33 -0.19 -20.98
N SER A 4 -20.57 -0.96 -22.03
CA SER A 4 -21.74 -1.87 -22.14
C SER A 4 -21.68 -3.06 -21.18
N ASN A 5 -20.52 -3.33 -20.54
CA ASN A 5 -20.33 -4.42 -19.59
C ASN A 5 -20.11 -3.85 -18.18
N GLU A 6 -21.02 -4.13 -17.29
CA GLU A 6 -20.87 -3.83 -15.88
C GLU A 6 -19.78 -4.74 -15.27
N LYS A 7 -18.75 -4.13 -14.70
CA LYS A 7 -17.63 -4.82 -14.07
C LYS A 7 -17.65 -4.61 -12.56
N TYR A 8 -18.72 -5.08 -11.93
CA TYR A 8 -18.77 -5.10 -10.47
C TYR A 8 -17.83 -6.17 -9.90
N PRO A 9 -17.31 -5.99 -8.69
CA PRO A 9 -16.40 -6.96 -8.06
C PRO A 9 -16.96 -8.38 -8.00
N HIS A 10 -18.29 -8.54 -7.94
CA HIS A 10 -18.98 -9.82 -7.89
C HIS A 10 -19.37 -10.40 -9.27
N ALA A 11 -19.28 -9.61 -10.33
CA ALA A 11 -19.81 -10.01 -11.65
C ALA A 11 -18.91 -10.98 -12.42
N LEU A 12 -17.67 -11.17 -11.97
CA LEU A 12 -16.69 -12.04 -12.64
C LEU A 12 -16.77 -13.50 -12.18
N GLY A 13 -17.63 -13.83 -11.18
CA GLY A 13 -17.71 -15.17 -10.61
C GLY A 13 -16.50 -15.55 -9.75
N GLU A 14 -16.45 -16.80 -9.31
CA GLU A 14 -15.31 -17.32 -8.55
C GLU A 14 -14.16 -17.72 -9.49
N PRO A 15 -12.88 -17.56 -9.05
CA PRO A 15 -12.43 -17.07 -7.74
C PRO A 15 -12.34 -15.55 -7.64
N ALA A 16 -12.61 -14.79 -8.70
CA ALA A 16 -12.42 -13.34 -8.75
C ALA A 16 -13.28 -12.61 -7.70
N THR A 17 -14.50 -13.06 -7.44
CA THR A 17 -15.39 -12.47 -6.43
C THR A 17 -14.78 -12.56 -5.02
N SER A 18 -14.25 -13.71 -4.66
CA SER A 18 -13.60 -13.90 -3.35
C SER A 18 -12.33 -13.10 -3.21
N ILE A 19 -11.50 -13.03 -4.25
CA ILE A 19 -10.28 -12.23 -4.31
C ILE A 19 -10.63 -10.74 -4.14
N ASN A 20 -11.59 -10.24 -4.91
CA ASN A 20 -12.02 -8.85 -4.85
C ASN A 20 -12.57 -8.48 -3.46
N ARG A 21 -13.38 -9.37 -2.84
CA ARG A 21 -13.90 -9.17 -1.48
C ARG A 21 -12.78 -9.02 -0.47
N TRP A 22 -11.75 -9.83 -0.57
CA TRP A 22 -10.61 -9.78 0.32
C TRP A 22 -9.83 -8.46 0.19
N TYR A 23 -9.53 -8.03 -1.04
CA TYR A 23 -8.86 -6.75 -1.28
C TYR A 23 -9.70 -5.53 -0.87
N LEU A 24 -11.02 -5.58 -1.05
CA LEU A 24 -11.91 -4.51 -0.59
C LEU A 24 -11.95 -4.41 0.93
N LYS A 25 -11.88 -5.53 1.65
CA LYS A 25 -11.72 -5.55 3.11
C LYS A 25 -10.39 -4.95 3.54
N LEU A 26 -9.28 -5.39 2.94
CA LEU A 26 -7.96 -4.83 3.22
C LEU A 26 -7.93 -3.32 2.95
N LYS A 27 -8.52 -2.86 1.85
CA LYS A 27 -8.66 -1.43 1.56
C LYS A 27 -9.42 -0.69 2.66
N SER A 28 -10.47 -1.30 3.19
CA SER A 28 -11.27 -0.73 4.27
C SER A 28 -10.49 -0.67 5.60
N GLU A 29 -9.71 -1.70 5.89
CA GLU A 29 -8.83 -1.75 7.06
C GLU A 29 -7.70 -0.71 6.97
N LEU A 30 -7.20 -0.41 5.78
CA LEU A 30 -6.19 0.61 5.51
C LEU A 30 -6.75 2.05 5.48
N LEU A 31 -8.01 2.26 5.85
CA LEU A 31 -8.61 3.60 5.76
C LEU A 31 -7.86 4.67 6.57
N PRO A 32 -7.35 4.43 7.80
CA PRO A 32 -6.58 5.44 8.53
C PRO A 32 -5.29 5.87 7.80
N TYR A 33 -4.58 4.91 7.22
CA TYR A 33 -3.42 5.16 6.36
C TYR A 33 -3.81 6.01 5.15
N THR A 34 -4.83 5.57 4.42
CA THR A 34 -5.33 6.26 3.23
C THR A 34 -5.76 7.69 3.54
N TYR A 35 -6.45 7.89 4.66
CA TYR A 35 -6.99 9.20 5.06
C TYR A 35 -5.87 10.19 5.42
N SER A 36 -4.83 9.71 6.09
CA SER A 36 -3.65 10.52 6.41
C SER A 36 -2.97 11.06 5.15
N PHE A 37 -2.77 10.21 4.13
CA PHE A 37 -2.21 10.65 2.84
C PHE A 37 -3.20 11.45 1.98
N ALA A 38 -4.51 11.25 2.13
CA ALA A 38 -5.51 12.10 1.50
C ALA A 38 -5.46 13.53 2.07
N LYS A 39 -5.18 13.68 3.36
CA LYS A 39 -4.91 14.99 3.98
C LYS A 39 -3.66 15.64 3.41
N GLU A 40 -2.59 14.89 3.22
CA GLU A 40 -1.36 15.39 2.58
C GLU A 40 -1.63 15.84 1.14
N ALA A 41 -2.49 15.14 0.42
CA ALA A 41 -2.84 15.46 -0.96
C ALA A 41 -3.48 16.86 -1.13
N VAL A 42 -4.08 17.42 -0.08
CA VAL A 42 -4.60 18.79 -0.08
C VAL A 42 -3.47 19.82 -0.29
N THR A 43 -2.24 19.49 0.11
CA THR A 43 -1.04 20.35 -0.05
C THR A 43 -0.24 20.02 -1.32
N GLY A 44 -0.71 19.10 -2.15
CA GLY A 44 -0.17 18.84 -3.48
C GLY A 44 0.49 17.47 -3.70
N MET A 45 0.86 16.73 -2.66
CA MET A 45 1.47 15.41 -2.82
C MET A 45 0.38 14.33 -2.90
N PRO A 46 0.17 13.64 -4.04
CA PRO A 46 -0.93 12.70 -4.19
C PRO A 46 -0.73 11.44 -3.34
N LEU A 47 -1.85 10.77 -3.02
CA LEU A 47 -1.83 9.47 -2.34
C LEU A 47 -1.20 8.38 -3.23
N ILE A 48 -1.60 8.33 -4.51
CA ILE A 48 -1.01 7.41 -5.49
C ILE A 48 0.06 8.20 -6.25
N ARG A 49 1.33 7.77 -6.10
CA ARG A 49 2.50 8.53 -6.56
C ARG A 49 3.24 7.77 -7.64
N ALA A 50 3.49 8.42 -8.75
CA ALA A 50 4.47 7.91 -9.70
C ALA A 50 5.83 7.76 -8.99
N MET A 51 6.62 6.74 -9.36
CA MET A 51 7.88 6.45 -8.68
C MET A 51 8.83 7.65 -8.59
N PHE A 52 8.87 8.50 -9.61
CA PHE A 52 9.75 9.67 -9.64
C PHE A 52 9.39 10.75 -8.60
N LEU A 53 8.15 10.76 -8.07
CA LEU A 53 7.75 11.72 -7.03
C LEU A 53 8.42 11.42 -5.68
N GLU A 54 8.65 10.13 -5.39
CA GLU A 54 9.30 9.69 -4.15
C GLU A 54 10.78 9.39 -4.33
N TYR A 55 11.16 8.86 -5.50
CA TYR A 55 12.49 8.37 -5.79
C TYR A 55 12.99 8.93 -7.12
N PRO A 56 13.20 10.26 -7.24
CA PRO A 56 13.63 10.88 -8.51
C PRO A 56 15.04 10.45 -8.88
N ASN A 57 15.15 9.70 -9.97
CA ASN A 57 16.42 9.31 -10.57
C ASN A 57 16.25 9.03 -12.07
N ALA A 58 17.34 8.79 -12.80
CA ALA A 58 17.27 8.56 -14.23
C ALA A 58 16.37 7.38 -14.64
N TYR A 59 16.28 6.34 -13.82
CA TYR A 59 15.44 5.18 -14.08
C TYR A 59 13.96 5.47 -13.89
N THR A 60 13.58 6.19 -12.82
CA THR A 60 12.19 6.50 -12.49
C THR A 60 11.60 7.65 -13.30
N LEU A 61 12.44 8.55 -13.83
CA LEU A 61 12.01 9.62 -14.74
C LEU A 61 11.70 9.12 -16.15
N GLY A 62 12.14 7.90 -16.49
CA GLY A 62 11.82 7.24 -17.75
C GLY A 62 10.52 6.43 -17.68
N THR A 63 10.32 5.57 -18.68
CA THR A 63 9.14 4.69 -18.79
C THR A 63 9.28 3.36 -18.05
N ALA A 64 10.44 3.07 -17.49
CA ALA A 64 10.74 1.76 -16.88
C ALA A 64 9.82 1.44 -15.69
N THR A 65 9.38 2.45 -14.96
CA THR A 65 8.50 2.30 -13.78
C THR A 65 7.05 2.70 -14.03
N GLN A 66 6.62 2.90 -15.28
CA GLN A 66 5.28 3.39 -15.61
C GLN A 66 4.12 2.47 -15.15
N TYR A 67 4.40 1.20 -14.87
CA TYR A 67 3.43 0.20 -14.43
C TYR A 67 3.62 -0.21 -12.96
N GLN A 68 4.23 0.66 -12.18
CA GLN A 68 4.29 0.54 -10.72
C GLN A 68 4.17 1.93 -10.10
N PHE A 69 3.75 1.99 -8.84
CA PHE A 69 3.53 3.25 -8.14
C PHE A 69 3.69 3.07 -6.64
N MET A 70 3.88 4.18 -5.95
CA MET A 70 3.78 4.24 -4.49
C MET A 70 2.35 4.53 -4.07
N TYR A 71 1.87 3.84 -3.07
CA TYR A 71 0.64 4.13 -2.34
C TYR A 71 1.02 4.69 -0.98
N GLY A 72 0.89 6.01 -0.81
CA GLY A 72 1.58 6.74 0.24
C GLY A 72 3.10 6.67 0.07
N THR A 73 3.82 6.66 1.19
CA THR A 73 5.29 6.56 1.22
C THR A 73 5.80 5.15 1.46
N ASP A 74 4.92 4.23 1.90
CA ASP A 74 5.33 2.97 2.51
C ASP A 74 5.05 1.74 1.64
N PHE A 75 4.05 1.82 0.74
CA PHE A 75 3.71 0.71 -0.14
C PHE A 75 4.14 0.97 -1.58
N LEU A 76 4.85 0.01 -2.16
CA LEU A 76 5.11 -0.06 -3.59
C LEU A 76 4.18 -1.11 -4.21
N VAL A 77 3.44 -0.72 -5.23
CA VAL A 77 2.46 -1.57 -5.91
C VAL A 77 2.88 -1.77 -7.35
N ALA A 78 3.04 -3.03 -7.77
CA ALA A 78 3.50 -3.40 -9.11
C ALA A 78 2.53 -4.39 -9.79
N PRO A 79 1.36 -3.94 -10.26
CA PRO A 79 0.34 -4.83 -10.79
C PRO A 79 0.80 -5.60 -12.02
N ILE A 80 0.18 -6.76 -12.27
CA ILE A 80 0.21 -7.45 -13.55
C ILE A 80 -0.63 -6.61 -14.52
N TYR A 81 0.00 -5.97 -15.48
CA TYR A 81 -0.64 -4.98 -16.37
C TYR A 81 -0.87 -5.49 -17.80
N LYS A 82 -0.37 -6.69 -18.10
CA LYS A 82 -0.53 -7.35 -19.41
C LYS A 82 -0.58 -8.85 -19.21
N ALA A 83 -1.11 -9.56 -20.21
CA ALA A 83 -1.04 -11.01 -20.23
C ALA A 83 0.44 -11.48 -20.18
N THR A 84 0.71 -12.44 -19.33
CA THR A 84 2.04 -13.05 -19.16
C THR A 84 1.98 -14.54 -19.53
N LYS A 85 3.15 -15.13 -19.78
CA LYS A 85 3.27 -16.57 -19.87
C LYS A 85 3.38 -17.11 -18.45
N ALA A 86 2.43 -17.94 -18.04
CA ALA A 86 2.45 -18.56 -16.73
C ALA A 86 3.68 -19.47 -16.57
N ASP A 87 4.16 -19.56 -15.31
CA ASP A 87 5.17 -20.54 -14.91
C ASP A 87 4.59 -21.98 -14.89
N ALA A 88 5.41 -22.95 -14.47
CA ALA A 88 4.99 -24.34 -14.38
C ALA A 88 3.88 -24.59 -13.35
N GLU A 89 3.79 -23.72 -12.35
CA GLU A 89 2.78 -23.75 -11.29
C GLU A 89 1.51 -22.98 -11.65
N GLY A 90 1.48 -22.32 -12.81
CA GLY A 90 0.34 -21.54 -13.29
C GLY A 90 0.27 -20.12 -12.74
N ASN A 91 1.35 -19.59 -12.16
CA ASN A 91 1.42 -18.21 -11.72
C ASN A 91 1.77 -17.27 -12.88
N ASP A 92 1.20 -16.08 -12.88
CA ASP A 92 1.67 -15.01 -13.74
C ASP A 92 3.06 -14.52 -13.31
N ILE A 93 3.84 -14.07 -14.27
CA ILE A 93 5.20 -13.55 -14.02
C ILE A 93 5.22 -12.04 -14.21
N ARG A 94 5.66 -11.33 -13.18
CA ARG A 94 5.88 -9.88 -13.21
C ARG A 94 7.39 -9.59 -13.31
N ASP A 95 7.79 -9.05 -14.44
CA ASP A 95 9.16 -8.57 -14.68
C ASP A 95 9.27 -7.06 -14.48
N GLY A 96 10.47 -6.59 -14.20
CA GLY A 96 10.79 -5.18 -14.15
C GLY A 96 10.19 -4.44 -12.96
N ILE A 97 10.12 -5.08 -11.78
CA ILE A 97 9.74 -4.37 -10.56
C ILE A 97 10.99 -3.68 -10.00
N TYR A 98 11.02 -2.36 -10.08
CA TYR A 98 12.11 -1.58 -9.49
C TYR A 98 11.84 -1.37 -8.00
N LEU A 99 12.72 -1.89 -7.17
CA LEU A 99 12.76 -1.61 -5.73
C LEU A 99 13.80 -0.52 -5.48
N PRO A 100 13.39 0.68 -5.01
CA PRO A 100 14.32 1.74 -4.63
C PRO A 100 15.26 1.34 -3.50
N GLU A 101 16.26 2.17 -3.21
CA GLU A 101 17.18 1.97 -2.10
C GLU A 101 16.44 1.72 -0.77
N GLY A 102 16.95 0.79 0.04
CA GLY A 102 16.38 0.35 1.31
C GLY A 102 16.04 -1.14 1.29
N GLU A 103 15.37 -1.62 2.32
CA GLU A 103 14.86 -2.99 2.40
C GLU A 103 13.33 -2.96 2.20
N TRP A 104 12.85 -3.86 1.37
CA TRP A 104 11.44 -4.02 1.03
C TRP A 104 10.95 -5.40 1.43
N ILE A 105 9.72 -5.50 1.84
CA ILE A 105 9.12 -6.73 2.34
C ILE A 105 7.89 -7.02 1.49
N ASP A 106 7.82 -8.20 0.88
CA ASP A 106 6.59 -8.66 0.24
C ASP A 106 5.46 -8.69 1.27
N TYR A 107 4.46 -7.87 1.06
CA TYR A 107 3.39 -7.64 2.04
C TYR A 107 2.64 -8.92 2.43
N PHE A 108 2.56 -9.90 1.51
CA PHE A 108 1.77 -11.11 1.73
C PHE A 108 2.60 -12.30 2.25
N THR A 109 3.89 -12.33 1.94
CA THR A 109 4.76 -13.46 2.32
C THR A 109 5.73 -13.13 3.44
N GLY A 110 6.00 -11.86 3.67
CA GLY A 110 7.03 -11.42 4.59
C GLY A 110 8.46 -11.57 4.06
N GLU A 111 8.63 -12.02 2.81
CA GLU A 111 9.93 -12.17 2.18
C GLU A 111 10.63 -10.81 2.01
N LYS A 112 11.90 -10.75 2.38
CA LYS A 112 12.69 -9.52 2.36
C LYS A 112 13.54 -9.41 1.10
N TYR A 113 13.55 -8.22 0.53
CA TYR A 113 14.31 -7.86 -0.66
C TYR A 113 15.19 -6.66 -0.38
N GLN A 114 16.47 -6.77 -0.72
CA GLN A 114 17.35 -5.62 -0.71
C GLN A 114 17.03 -4.75 -1.93
N GLY A 115 16.75 -3.47 -1.71
CA GLY A 115 16.43 -2.53 -2.78
C GLY A 115 17.64 -2.10 -3.61
N ASN A 116 17.48 -1.06 -4.41
CA ASN A 116 18.36 -0.62 -5.47
C ASN A 116 18.55 -1.72 -6.54
N CYS A 117 17.47 -2.42 -6.87
CA CYS A 117 17.47 -3.51 -7.83
C CYS A 117 16.19 -3.54 -8.66
N VAL A 118 16.21 -4.36 -9.70
CA VAL A 118 15.04 -4.69 -10.51
C VAL A 118 14.76 -6.17 -10.36
N LEU A 119 13.58 -6.51 -9.83
CA LEU A 119 13.14 -7.89 -9.75
C LEU A 119 12.55 -8.33 -11.09
N ASN A 120 13.00 -9.48 -11.56
CA ASN A 120 12.43 -10.19 -12.69
C ASN A 120 12.00 -11.58 -12.26
N ASN A 121 11.15 -12.22 -13.06
CA ASN A 121 10.58 -13.53 -12.76
C ASN A 121 9.81 -13.59 -11.42
N PHE A 122 9.22 -12.47 -10.99
CA PHE A 122 8.43 -12.45 -9.78
C PHE A 122 7.09 -13.18 -10.01
N ALA A 123 6.94 -14.34 -9.39
CA ALA A 123 5.75 -15.17 -9.53
C ALA A 123 4.58 -14.58 -8.72
N ALA A 124 3.45 -14.41 -9.37
CA ALA A 124 2.24 -13.90 -8.76
C ALA A 124 1.05 -14.80 -9.10
N PRO A 125 0.59 -15.65 -8.19
CA PRO A 125 -0.66 -16.39 -8.37
C PRO A 125 -1.83 -15.40 -8.54
N LEU A 126 -2.92 -15.85 -9.15
CA LEU A 126 -4.04 -15.00 -9.55
C LEU A 126 -4.55 -14.06 -8.45
N TRP A 127 -4.50 -14.49 -7.19
CA TRP A 127 -4.95 -13.68 -6.05
C TRP A 127 -3.96 -12.60 -5.64
N LYS A 128 -2.68 -12.71 -6.02
CA LYS A 128 -1.60 -11.86 -5.50
C LYS A 128 -1.36 -10.66 -6.37
N LEU A 129 -1.72 -9.49 -5.86
CA LEU A 129 -1.19 -8.22 -6.35
C LEU A 129 0.23 -8.05 -5.78
N PRO A 130 1.29 -7.94 -6.59
CA PRO A 130 2.61 -7.64 -6.08
C PRO A 130 2.64 -6.31 -5.32
N VAL A 131 2.73 -6.39 -4.00
CA VAL A 131 2.80 -5.25 -3.07
C VAL A 131 3.98 -5.46 -2.14
N PHE A 132 4.81 -4.43 -2.04
CA PHE A 132 5.95 -4.41 -1.13
C PHE A 132 5.77 -3.28 -0.12
N VAL A 133 6.04 -3.57 1.14
CA VAL A 133 6.07 -2.56 2.19
C VAL A 133 7.51 -2.23 2.53
N LYS A 134 7.78 -0.96 2.75
CA LYS A 134 9.10 -0.49 3.13
C LYS A 134 9.44 -0.96 4.54
N ASN A 135 10.62 -1.55 4.73
CA ASN A 135 11.09 -1.87 6.08
C ASN A 135 11.28 -0.58 6.89
N GLY A 136 10.71 -0.53 8.06
CA GLY A 136 10.58 0.68 8.87
C GLY A 136 9.22 1.35 8.82
N ALA A 137 8.29 0.87 7.99
CA ALA A 137 6.94 1.40 7.93
C ALA A 137 6.16 1.14 9.23
N ILE A 138 5.30 2.09 9.56
CA ILE A 138 4.27 1.97 10.60
C ILE A 138 2.95 2.30 9.93
N ILE A 139 2.10 1.30 9.75
CA ILE A 139 0.86 1.40 8.98
C ILE A 139 -0.33 1.48 9.93
N PRO A 140 -1.00 2.62 10.06
CA PRO A 140 -2.23 2.72 10.84
C PRO A 140 -3.38 2.04 10.09
N MET A 141 -4.09 1.18 10.81
CA MET A 141 -5.22 0.40 10.31
C MET A 141 -6.39 0.47 11.28
N THR A 142 -7.54 0.06 10.83
CA THR A 142 -8.73 -0.12 11.67
C THR A 142 -9.13 -1.60 11.73
N ASN A 143 -10.15 -1.92 12.54
CA ASN A 143 -10.70 -3.26 12.62
C ASN A 143 -11.24 -3.74 11.26
N PRO A 144 -11.24 -5.06 10.98
CA PRO A 144 -11.94 -5.62 9.84
C PRO A 144 -13.39 -5.13 9.78
N ASN A 145 -13.80 -4.62 8.62
CA ASN A 145 -15.12 -4.03 8.44
C ASN A 145 -15.59 -4.18 6.98
N ASN A 146 -16.89 -4.02 6.74
CA ASN A 146 -17.47 -4.00 5.41
C ASN A 146 -17.80 -2.58 4.93
N ASN A 147 -17.88 -1.64 5.86
CA ASN A 147 -18.16 -0.23 5.57
C ASN A 147 -17.71 0.66 6.73
N VAL A 148 -17.65 1.96 6.48
CA VAL A 148 -17.17 2.97 7.43
C VAL A 148 -17.97 2.99 8.75
N ALA A 149 -19.25 2.64 8.73
CA ALA A 149 -20.09 2.63 9.93
C ALA A 149 -19.71 1.52 10.93
N GLU A 150 -19.01 0.48 10.47
CA GLU A 150 -18.53 -0.63 11.29
C GLU A 150 -17.15 -0.37 11.92
N ILE A 151 -16.52 0.76 11.60
CA ILE A 151 -15.23 1.12 12.16
C ILE A 151 -15.36 1.44 13.64
N ASN A 152 -14.59 0.74 14.46
CA ASN A 152 -14.48 1.06 15.88
C ASN A 152 -13.52 2.25 16.07
N LYS A 153 -14.08 3.44 16.28
CA LYS A 153 -13.30 4.67 16.49
C LYS A 153 -12.45 4.66 17.77
N GLY A 154 -12.75 3.75 18.71
CA GLY A 154 -11.95 3.56 19.93
C GLY A 154 -10.77 2.59 19.77
N LEU A 155 -10.61 1.99 18.59
CA LEU A 155 -9.54 1.02 18.30
C LEU A 155 -8.71 1.50 17.11
N ARG A 156 -7.41 1.50 17.30
CA ARG A 156 -6.44 1.69 16.23
C ARG A 156 -5.44 0.53 16.24
N ILE A 157 -5.20 -0.05 15.09
CA ILE A 157 -4.23 -1.13 14.88
C ILE A 157 -3.04 -0.53 14.15
N TYR A 158 -1.84 -0.83 14.58
CA TYR A 158 -0.62 -0.45 13.86
C TYR A 158 0.12 -1.71 13.43
N GLU A 159 0.33 -1.85 12.13
CA GLU A 159 1.20 -2.86 11.56
C GLU A 159 2.60 -2.26 11.46
N ILE A 160 3.55 -2.81 12.22
CA ILE A 160 4.88 -2.24 12.38
C ILE A 160 5.92 -3.15 11.74
N TYR A 161 6.76 -2.59 10.88
CA TYR A 161 7.92 -3.22 10.25
C TYR A 161 9.20 -2.66 10.90
N PRO A 162 9.69 -3.25 12.00
CA PRO A 162 10.69 -2.61 12.85
C PRO A 162 12.05 -2.45 12.15
N TYR A 163 12.57 -1.21 12.10
CA TYR A 163 13.88 -0.92 11.56
C TYR A 163 14.46 0.36 12.15
N LYS A 164 15.49 0.25 13.01
CA LYS A 164 16.13 1.39 13.67
C LYS A 164 15.11 2.30 14.41
N HIS A 165 15.22 3.60 14.22
CA HIS A 165 14.24 4.58 14.69
C HIS A 165 13.34 5.01 13.53
N MET A 166 12.05 4.83 13.68
CA MET A 166 11.05 5.15 12.66
C MET A 166 9.91 5.96 13.27
N MET A 167 9.33 6.81 12.47
CA MET A 167 8.18 7.63 12.86
C MET A 167 7.19 7.70 11.70
N THR A 168 5.91 7.66 12.03
CA THR A 168 4.83 8.01 11.09
C THR A 168 3.89 9.02 11.72
N VAL A 169 3.11 9.68 10.88
CA VAL A 169 2.11 10.66 11.28
C VAL A 169 0.76 10.18 10.80
N GLU A 170 -0.18 10.02 11.72
CA GLU A 170 -1.57 9.74 11.41
C GLU A 170 -2.41 10.99 11.59
N TYR A 171 -3.27 11.26 10.62
CA TYR A 171 -4.27 12.31 10.68
C TYR A 171 -5.68 11.71 10.74
N ASP A 172 -6.53 12.27 11.61
CA ASP A 172 -7.95 11.93 11.70
C ASP A 172 -8.78 13.17 12.02
N ASP A 173 -10.04 13.19 11.58
CA ASP A 173 -11.02 14.22 11.89
C ASP A 173 -12.43 13.63 12.01
N ASP A 174 -13.49 14.42 11.95
CA ASP A 174 -14.86 13.91 12.05
C ASP A 174 -15.34 13.14 10.80
N GLY A 175 -14.61 13.26 9.68
CA GLY A 175 -14.91 12.60 8.40
C GLY A 175 -16.22 13.05 7.74
N ILE A 176 -16.81 14.15 8.17
CA ILE A 176 -18.15 14.60 7.75
C ILE A 176 -18.16 16.09 7.38
N SER A 177 -17.62 16.94 8.25
CA SER A 177 -17.68 18.40 8.10
C SER A 177 -16.44 18.96 7.40
N GLU A 178 -16.51 20.24 7.04
CA GLU A 178 -15.36 20.98 6.51
C GLU A 178 -14.48 21.61 7.61
N ALA A 179 -14.68 21.23 8.86
CA ALA A 179 -13.97 21.79 10.01
C ALA A 179 -12.43 21.59 9.92
N TYR A 180 -11.99 20.60 9.15
CA TYR A 180 -10.56 20.41 8.85
C TYR A 180 -9.91 21.64 8.17
N LYS A 181 -10.68 22.46 7.44
CA LYS A 181 -10.21 23.72 6.84
C LYS A 181 -9.87 24.78 7.87
N GLU A 182 -10.47 24.68 9.06
CA GLU A 182 -10.22 25.53 10.22
C GLU A 182 -9.16 24.94 11.18
N GLY A 183 -8.47 23.87 10.73
CA GLY A 183 -7.46 23.19 11.54
C GLY A 183 -8.02 22.22 12.59
N LYS A 184 -9.32 21.93 12.56
CA LYS A 184 -9.94 20.94 13.46
C LYS A 184 -9.66 19.53 12.95
N GLY A 185 -8.88 18.80 13.72
CA GLY A 185 -8.48 17.42 13.45
C GLY A 185 -7.44 17.00 14.48
N THR A 186 -7.12 15.71 14.48
CA THR A 186 -6.11 15.14 15.37
C THR A 186 -4.93 14.67 14.53
N THR A 187 -3.74 15.03 14.99
CA THR A 187 -2.48 14.53 14.42
C THR A 187 -1.79 13.70 15.49
N THR A 188 -1.56 12.44 15.20
CA THR A 188 -0.90 11.49 16.10
C THR A 188 0.47 11.14 15.53
N PHE A 189 1.51 11.26 16.36
CA PHE A 189 2.87 10.85 16.04
C PHE A 189 3.12 9.49 16.66
N ILE A 190 3.51 8.53 15.84
CA ILE A 190 3.80 7.17 16.26
C ILE A 190 5.26 6.88 15.97
N GLU A 191 6.00 6.46 16.99
CA GLU A 191 7.41 6.12 16.90
C GLU A 191 7.64 4.65 17.19
N SER A 192 8.58 4.05 16.50
CA SER A 192 9.11 2.72 16.80
C SER A 192 10.63 2.76 16.82
N ASN A 193 11.21 2.18 17.86
CA ASN A 193 12.66 2.11 18.04
C ASN A 193 13.08 0.65 18.20
N VAL A 194 14.15 0.26 17.51
CA VAL A 194 14.80 -1.04 17.70
C VAL A 194 16.12 -0.82 18.43
N ASP A 195 16.24 -1.38 19.62
CA ASP A 195 17.46 -1.28 20.41
C ASP A 195 18.57 -2.22 19.91
N SER A 196 19.78 -2.10 20.49
CA SER A 196 20.93 -2.93 20.13
C SER A 196 20.75 -4.43 20.42
N LYS A 197 19.68 -4.82 21.12
CA LYS A 197 19.30 -6.21 21.42
C LYS A 197 18.12 -6.68 20.58
N ASN A 198 17.73 -5.89 19.54
CA ASN A 198 16.57 -6.14 18.68
C ASN A 198 15.23 -6.13 19.41
N ASN A 199 15.12 -5.48 20.56
CA ASN A 199 13.82 -5.24 21.17
C ASN A 199 13.16 -4.02 20.49
N VAL A 200 11.88 -4.14 20.20
CA VAL A 200 11.06 -3.07 19.64
C VAL A 200 10.36 -2.32 20.78
N LYS A 201 10.42 -1.00 20.74
CA LYS A 201 9.72 -0.10 21.66
C LYS A 201 8.88 0.87 20.88
#